data_4e20566c9451064d07658cf954190536
#
_entry.id   4e20566c9451064d07658cf954190536
#
_cell.length_a   1.000
_cell.length_b   1.000
_cell.length_c   1.000
_cell.angle_alpha   90.00
_cell.angle_beta   90.00
_cell.angle_gamma   90.00
#
_symmetry.space_group_name_H-M   'P 1'
#
loop_
_entity.id
_entity.type
_entity.pdbx_description
1 polymer ?
#
loop_
_entity_poly.entity_id
_entity_poly.type
_entity_poly.pdbx_seq_one_letter_code
_entity_poly.pdbx_strand_id
1 'polypeptide(L)'
;MFVSLHRKNDRNLIKHKLNTDERMNNKVSENPLKNRVFFDTPLMIVTGLFVTLYLVSNVMAVKIVSIFGFFYFDAGTITFPFAYMLGDVLTEIWGYRISKRVIYLSLMCNIVLVLCTNIGIWMPSPDYLDETAQAYNHIFSYVPRIVIGSLTGFLLGELSNAYIMERMKEWTRSKHMWLRTIGSSMVGYVFDSVPFVLIAFYGTVSTEDLLMMMLLQYVLKL
;
A
#
# COMPACT_ATOMS: atom_id res chain seq x y z
N MET A 1 18.23 -9.65 74.58
CA MET A 1 18.02 -10.70 73.53
C MET A 1 16.73 -10.50 72.72
N PHE A 2 15.65 -9.98 73.30
CA PHE A 2 14.36 -9.78 72.60
C PHE A 2 14.33 -8.64 71.55
N VAL A 3 15.11 -7.56 71.73
CA VAL A 3 15.12 -6.38 70.85
C VAL A 3 15.79 -6.70 69.46
N SER A 4 16.71 -7.67 69.40
CA SER A 4 17.42 -8.03 68.14
C SER A 4 16.56 -8.87 67.20
N LEU A 5 15.64 -9.66 67.75
CA LEU A 5 14.71 -10.51 66.97
C LEU A 5 13.61 -9.70 66.26
N HIS A 6 13.11 -8.64 66.90
CA HIS A 6 12.07 -7.76 66.37
C HIS A 6 12.59 -6.98 65.16
N ARG A 7 13.81 -6.42 65.27
CA ARG A 7 14.45 -5.65 64.18
C ARG A 7 14.86 -6.50 62.97
N LYS A 8 15.02 -7.82 63.14
CA LYS A 8 15.31 -8.76 62.02
C LYS A 8 14.03 -9.14 61.30
N ASN A 9 12.90 -9.22 62.00
CA ASN A 9 11.60 -9.54 61.38
C ASN A 9 11.06 -8.35 60.59
N ASP A 10 11.23 -7.13 61.06
CA ASP A 10 10.82 -5.91 60.33
C ASP A 10 11.63 -5.72 59.05
N ARG A 11 12.92 -6.03 59.08
CA ARG A 11 13.75 -5.97 57.85
C ARG A 11 13.34 -7.00 56.79
N ASN A 12 12.92 -8.17 57.18
CA ASN A 12 12.45 -9.21 56.26
C ASN A 12 11.08 -8.86 55.69
N LEU A 13 10.19 -8.25 56.47
CA LEU A 13 8.89 -7.75 56.02
C LEU A 13 9.03 -6.59 55.00
N ILE A 14 9.96 -5.67 55.27
CA ILE A 14 10.25 -4.54 54.35
C ILE A 14 10.86 -5.07 53.05
N LYS A 15 11.83 -6.00 53.12
CA LYS A 15 12.39 -6.64 51.90
C LYS A 15 11.34 -7.42 51.09
N HIS A 16 10.42 -8.10 51.77
CA HIS A 16 9.35 -8.83 51.08
C HIS A 16 8.37 -7.87 50.39
N LYS A 17 8.02 -6.74 51.03
CA LYS A 17 7.19 -5.69 50.43
C LYS A 17 7.88 -5.06 49.20
N LEU A 18 9.15 -4.65 49.36
CA LEU A 18 9.92 -4.08 48.22
C LEU A 18 10.02 -5.03 47.05
N ASN A 19 10.26 -6.32 47.29
CA ASN A 19 10.36 -7.34 46.22
C ASN A 19 9.00 -7.64 45.59
N THR A 20 7.89 -7.46 46.33
CA THR A 20 6.54 -7.61 45.82
C THR A 20 6.14 -6.40 44.97
N ASP A 21 6.51 -5.19 45.41
CA ASP A 21 6.26 -3.94 44.69
C ASP A 21 7.11 -3.86 43.39
N GLU A 22 8.38 -4.31 43.42
CA GLU A 22 9.21 -4.44 42.22
C GLU A 22 8.65 -5.48 41.22
N ARG A 23 8.16 -6.62 41.71
CA ARG A 23 7.51 -7.62 40.85
C ARG A 23 6.19 -7.14 40.27
N MET A 24 5.41 -6.37 41.01
CA MET A 24 4.20 -5.74 40.49
C MET A 24 4.51 -4.63 39.51
N ASN A 25 5.53 -3.81 39.78
CA ASN A 25 5.95 -2.75 38.87
C ASN A 25 6.55 -3.31 37.57
N ASN A 26 7.32 -4.41 37.60
CA ASN A 26 7.78 -5.13 36.43
C ASN A 26 6.63 -5.79 35.66
N LYS A 27 5.62 -6.36 36.31
CA LYS A 27 4.42 -6.88 35.65
C LYS A 27 3.55 -5.79 35.02
N VAL A 28 3.54 -4.57 35.59
CA VAL A 28 2.83 -3.42 35.01
C VAL A 28 3.60 -2.84 33.83
N SER A 29 4.96 -2.91 33.83
CA SER A 29 5.77 -2.49 32.67
C SER A 29 5.71 -3.46 31.49
N GLU A 30 5.37 -4.73 31.74
CA GLU A 30 5.14 -5.76 30.72
C GLU A 30 3.65 -5.89 30.33
N ASN A 31 2.93 -4.79 30.22
CA ASN A 31 1.59 -4.86 29.63
C ASN A 31 1.74 -5.06 28.10
N PRO A 32 1.56 -6.30 27.60
CA PRO A 32 1.79 -6.63 26.18
C PRO A 32 0.86 -5.84 25.27
N LEU A 33 -0.26 -5.33 25.80
CA LEU A 33 -1.20 -4.50 25.05
C LEU A 33 -0.66 -3.08 24.82
N LYS A 34 0.02 -2.49 25.82
CA LYS A 34 0.59 -1.13 25.71
C LYS A 34 1.76 -1.10 24.73
N ASN A 35 2.59 -2.14 24.71
CA ASN A 35 3.67 -2.26 23.74
C ASN A 35 3.15 -2.54 22.33
N ARG A 36 2.10 -3.36 22.16
CA ARG A 36 1.47 -3.60 20.85
C ARG A 36 0.90 -2.31 20.25
N VAL A 37 0.14 -1.55 21.02
CA VAL A 37 -0.48 -0.30 20.52
C VAL A 37 0.57 0.73 20.10
N PHE A 38 1.70 0.81 20.80
CA PHE A 38 2.76 1.77 20.46
C PHE A 38 3.58 1.35 19.22
N PHE A 39 3.79 0.04 19.02
CA PHE A 39 4.48 -0.48 17.84
C PHE A 39 3.59 -0.51 16.60
N ASP A 40 2.28 -0.59 16.76
CA ASP A 40 1.33 -0.67 15.65
C ASP A 40 0.97 0.72 15.06
N THR A 41 1.23 1.83 15.79
CA THR A 41 0.92 3.19 15.31
C THR A 41 1.62 3.55 13.98
N PRO A 42 2.95 3.33 13.80
CA PRO A 42 3.60 3.57 12.51
C PRO A 42 3.04 2.69 11.39
N LEU A 43 2.71 1.44 11.67
CA LEU A 43 2.08 0.54 10.71
C LEU A 43 0.72 1.08 10.26
N MET A 44 -0.10 1.57 11.19
CA MET A 44 -1.40 2.16 10.85
C MET A 44 -1.27 3.39 9.96
N ILE A 45 -0.31 4.28 10.25
CA ILE A 45 -0.06 5.48 9.45
C ILE A 45 0.40 5.10 8.04
N VAL A 46 1.41 4.24 7.93
CA VAL A 46 1.95 3.81 6.63
C VAL A 46 0.90 3.06 5.81
N THR A 47 0.10 2.19 6.46
CA THR A 47 -1.03 1.49 5.82
C THR A 47 -2.07 2.48 5.32
N GLY A 48 -2.47 3.46 6.14
CA GLY A 48 -3.44 4.48 5.76
C GLY A 48 -2.96 5.31 4.58
N LEU A 49 -1.70 5.75 4.59
CA LEU A 49 -1.10 6.48 3.47
C LEU A 49 -1.02 5.63 2.20
N PHE A 50 -0.59 4.37 2.32
CA PHE A 50 -0.52 3.44 1.18
C PHE A 50 -1.90 3.26 0.52
N VAL A 51 -2.92 2.92 1.33
CA VAL A 51 -4.30 2.73 0.83
C VAL A 51 -4.83 4.02 0.20
N THR A 52 -4.61 5.16 0.84
CA THR A 52 -5.07 6.46 0.33
C THR A 52 -4.41 6.80 -1.00
N LEU A 53 -3.08 6.68 -1.10
CA LEU A 53 -2.37 6.96 -2.35
C LEU A 53 -2.82 6.02 -3.47
N TYR A 54 -3.05 4.75 -3.15
CA TYR A 54 -3.51 3.77 -4.14
C TYR A 54 -4.93 4.09 -4.65
N LEU A 55 -5.87 4.47 -3.76
CA LEU A 55 -7.21 4.91 -4.14
C LEU A 55 -7.19 6.19 -4.98
N VAL A 56 -6.44 7.19 -4.52
CA VAL A 56 -6.30 8.49 -5.21
C VAL A 56 -5.68 8.31 -6.58
N SER A 57 -4.66 7.45 -6.72
CA SER A 57 -4.04 7.14 -8.01
C SER A 57 -5.04 6.62 -9.03
N ASN A 58 -5.92 5.70 -8.64
CA ASN A 58 -6.93 5.13 -9.53
C ASN A 58 -7.98 6.16 -9.97
N VAL A 59 -8.35 7.10 -9.09
CA VAL A 59 -9.27 8.20 -9.45
C VAL A 59 -8.56 9.21 -10.35
N MET A 60 -7.31 9.57 -10.05
CA MET A 60 -6.52 10.49 -10.87
C MET A 60 -6.22 9.92 -12.26
N ALA A 61 -6.10 8.60 -12.40
CA ALA A 61 -5.80 7.95 -13.66
C ALA A 61 -6.88 8.14 -14.75
N VAL A 62 -8.09 8.56 -14.38
CA VAL A 62 -9.13 8.96 -15.34
C VAL A 62 -8.65 10.13 -16.22
N LYS A 63 -7.81 11.02 -15.68
CA LYS A 63 -7.29 12.17 -16.40
C LYS A 63 -6.01 11.79 -17.15
N ILE A 64 -6.05 11.85 -18.47
CA ILE A 64 -4.86 11.76 -19.32
C ILE A 64 -4.19 13.14 -19.36
N VAL A 65 -2.90 13.18 -19.09
CA VAL A 65 -2.05 14.38 -19.11
C VAL A 65 -1.19 14.34 -20.37
N SER A 66 -1.06 15.49 -21.02
CA SER A 66 -0.15 15.70 -22.14
C SER A 66 0.94 16.68 -21.74
N ILE A 67 2.20 16.30 -21.89
CA ILE A 67 3.36 17.18 -21.71
C ILE A 67 4.01 17.41 -23.07
N PHE A 68 4.25 18.66 -23.43
CA PHE A 68 4.82 19.10 -24.71
C PHE A 68 4.05 18.64 -25.95
N GLY A 69 2.79 18.18 -25.80
CA GLY A 69 1.95 17.74 -26.92
C GLY A 69 2.24 16.37 -27.51
N PHE A 70 3.23 15.64 -26.97
CA PHE A 70 3.62 14.30 -27.49
C PHE A 70 3.85 13.25 -26.40
N PHE A 71 3.98 13.63 -25.12
CA PHE A 71 4.05 12.67 -24.02
C PHE A 71 2.68 12.55 -23.36
N TYR A 72 2.06 11.38 -23.48
CA TYR A 72 0.75 11.10 -22.89
C TYR A 72 0.89 10.07 -21.76
N PHE A 73 0.35 10.37 -20.59
CA PHE A 73 0.27 9.46 -19.46
C PHE A 73 -0.94 9.80 -18.57
N ASP A 74 -1.38 8.84 -17.77
CA ASP A 74 -2.45 9.10 -16.80
C ASP A 74 -1.91 9.85 -15.56
N ALA A 75 -2.73 10.72 -14.98
CA ALA A 75 -2.33 11.53 -13.83
C ALA A 75 -2.01 10.67 -12.58
N GLY A 76 -2.52 9.45 -12.48
CA GLY A 76 -2.22 8.51 -11.41
C GLY A 76 -0.75 8.08 -11.41
N THR A 77 -0.10 8.07 -12.58
CA THR A 77 1.32 7.75 -12.73
C THR A 77 2.22 8.61 -11.84
N ILE A 78 1.82 9.82 -11.48
CA ILE A 78 2.58 10.69 -10.58
C ILE A 78 2.54 10.19 -9.13
N THR A 79 1.44 9.59 -8.71
CA THR A 79 1.22 9.16 -7.31
C THR A 79 1.61 7.69 -7.08
N PHE A 80 1.60 6.86 -8.10
CA PHE A 80 1.97 5.45 -7.99
C PHE A 80 3.38 5.19 -7.41
N PRO A 81 4.45 5.92 -7.79
CA PRO A 81 5.77 5.70 -7.21
C PRO A 81 5.80 5.86 -5.69
N PHE A 82 5.04 6.79 -5.15
CA PHE A 82 4.92 6.96 -3.69
C PHE A 82 4.19 5.77 -3.03
N ALA A 83 3.16 5.22 -3.67
CA ALA A 83 2.48 4.03 -3.18
C ALA A 83 3.41 2.81 -3.20
N TYR A 84 4.18 2.59 -4.27
CA TYR A 84 5.18 1.51 -4.34
C TYR A 84 6.26 1.66 -3.28
N MET A 85 6.81 2.86 -3.10
CA MET A 85 7.80 3.13 -2.06
C MET A 85 7.27 2.78 -0.66
N LEU A 86 6.01 3.10 -0.36
CA LEU A 86 5.38 2.70 0.90
C LEU A 86 5.16 1.19 0.99
N GLY A 87 4.86 0.51 -0.12
CA GLY A 87 4.78 -0.94 -0.22
C GLY A 87 6.11 -1.62 0.11
N ASP A 88 7.20 -1.10 -0.43
CA ASP A 88 8.56 -1.57 -0.13
C ASP A 88 8.91 -1.36 1.34
N VAL A 89 8.60 -0.18 1.90
CA VAL A 89 8.77 0.12 3.34
C VAL A 89 7.96 -0.85 4.20
N LEU A 90 6.72 -1.14 3.83
CA LEU A 90 5.88 -2.12 4.54
C LEU A 90 6.52 -3.50 4.53
N THR A 91 7.06 -3.92 3.40
CA THR A 91 7.69 -5.24 3.24
C THR A 91 9.01 -5.34 3.99
N GLU A 92 9.82 -4.29 3.95
CA GLU A 92 11.13 -4.25 4.61
C GLU A 92 11.00 -4.23 6.15
N ILE A 93 10.11 -3.38 6.69
CA ILE A 93 9.98 -3.17 8.14
C ILE A 93 9.12 -4.25 8.80
N TRP A 94 7.97 -4.59 8.22
CA TRP A 94 6.97 -5.50 8.83
C TRP A 94 6.90 -6.88 8.18
N GLY A 95 7.63 -7.06 7.09
CA GLY A 95 7.74 -8.34 6.38
C GLY A 95 6.57 -8.63 5.44
N TYR A 96 6.81 -9.56 4.51
CA TYR A 96 5.90 -9.93 3.42
C TYR A 96 4.47 -10.29 3.86
N ARG A 97 4.33 -10.99 5.01
CA ARG A 97 3.00 -11.41 5.51
C ARG A 97 2.09 -10.23 5.84
N ILE A 98 2.64 -9.16 6.43
CA ILE A 98 1.88 -7.96 6.79
C ILE A 98 1.65 -7.12 5.55
N SER A 99 2.67 -6.90 4.73
CA SER A 99 2.56 -6.21 3.45
C SER A 99 1.46 -6.81 2.58
N LYS A 100 1.42 -8.13 2.42
CA LYS A 100 0.37 -8.84 1.69
C LYS A 100 -1.04 -8.56 2.22
N ARG A 101 -1.23 -8.47 3.54
CA ARG A 101 -2.54 -8.12 4.13
C ARG A 101 -2.94 -6.68 3.82
N VAL A 102 -1.99 -5.75 3.87
CA VAL A 102 -2.22 -4.34 3.51
C VAL A 102 -2.58 -4.21 2.03
N ILE A 103 -1.91 -4.95 1.17
CA ILE A 103 -2.24 -5.02 -0.27
C ILE A 103 -3.68 -5.51 -0.46
N TYR A 104 -4.08 -6.63 0.15
CA TYR A 104 -5.47 -7.10 0.06
C TYR A 104 -6.47 -6.09 0.62
N LEU A 105 -6.12 -5.38 1.70
CA LEU A 105 -6.95 -4.32 2.23
C LEU A 105 -7.14 -3.19 1.20
N SER A 106 -6.06 -2.76 0.53
CA SER A 106 -6.15 -1.71 -0.50
C SER A 106 -6.98 -2.16 -1.71
N LEU A 107 -6.89 -3.44 -2.11
CA LEU A 107 -7.74 -4.02 -3.15
C LEU A 107 -9.22 -3.98 -2.74
N MET A 108 -9.53 -4.39 -1.51
CA MET A 108 -10.91 -4.31 -0.97
C MET A 108 -11.41 -2.87 -0.94
N CYS A 109 -10.59 -1.91 -0.50
CA CYS A 109 -10.95 -0.50 -0.50
C CYS A 109 -11.21 0.03 -1.93
N ASN A 110 -10.47 -0.42 -2.95
CA ASN A 110 -10.76 -0.08 -4.34
C ASN A 110 -12.09 -0.65 -4.83
N ILE A 111 -12.44 -1.88 -4.45
CA ILE A 111 -13.77 -2.45 -4.76
C ILE A 111 -14.87 -1.60 -4.11
N VAL A 112 -14.70 -1.20 -2.86
CA VAL A 112 -15.65 -0.30 -2.17
C VAL A 112 -15.74 1.05 -2.90
N LEU A 113 -14.62 1.62 -3.33
CA LEU A 113 -14.61 2.85 -4.13
C LEU A 113 -15.47 2.71 -5.39
N VAL A 114 -15.27 1.63 -6.16
CA VAL A 114 -16.05 1.35 -7.37
C VAL A 114 -17.53 1.21 -7.06
N LEU A 115 -17.89 0.45 -6.03
CA LEU A 115 -19.28 0.27 -5.64
C LEU A 115 -19.95 1.60 -5.23
N CYS A 116 -19.29 2.39 -4.39
CA CYS A 116 -19.82 3.67 -3.92
C CYS A 116 -19.97 4.68 -5.06
N THR A 117 -19.00 4.78 -5.97
CA THR A 117 -19.07 5.69 -7.12
C THR A 117 -20.15 5.28 -8.10
N ASN A 118 -20.35 3.98 -8.35
CA ASN A 118 -21.45 3.50 -9.20
C ASN A 118 -22.82 3.71 -8.57
N ILE A 119 -22.97 3.55 -7.25
CA ILE A 119 -24.21 3.92 -6.55
C ILE A 119 -24.48 5.42 -6.78
N GLY A 120 -23.46 6.27 -6.66
CA GLY A 120 -23.59 7.71 -6.94
C GLY A 120 -24.08 8.01 -8.37
N ILE A 121 -23.62 7.26 -9.38
CA ILE A 121 -24.09 7.39 -10.78
C ILE A 121 -25.60 7.07 -10.90
N TRP A 122 -26.09 6.07 -10.16
CA TRP A 122 -27.49 5.63 -10.22
C TRP A 122 -28.45 6.54 -9.45
N MET A 123 -27.94 7.38 -8.55
CA MET A 123 -28.78 8.31 -7.78
C MET A 123 -29.28 9.44 -8.66
N PRO A 124 -30.59 9.79 -8.59
CA PRO A 124 -31.13 10.91 -9.36
C PRO A 124 -30.55 12.26 -8.89
N SER A 125 -30.24 13.12 -9.83
CA SER A 125 -29.79 14.49 -9.58
C SER A 125 -30.92 15.48 -9.80
N PRO A 126 -30.95 16.62 -9.08
CA PRO A 126 -31.89 17.71 -9.37
C PRO A 126 -31.62 18.31 -10.76
N ASP A 127 -32.67 18.74 -11.47
CA ASP A 127 -32.58 19.27 -12.85
C ASP A 127 -31.63 20.47 -12.99
N TYR A 128 -31.52 21.31 -11.92
CA TYR A 128 -30.63 22.46 -11.91
C TYR A 128 -29.15 22.13 -11.76
N LEU A 129 -28.78 20.84 -11.50
CA LEU A 129 -27.41 20.32 -11.40
C LEU A 129 -27.08 19.30 -12.48
N ASP A 130 -27.82 19.25 -13.57
CA ASP A 130 -27.68 18.24 -14.62
C ASP A 130 -26.24 18.24 -15.22
N GLU A 131 -25.67 19.40 -15.48
CA GLU A 131 -24.28 19.51 -15.98
C GLU A 131 -23.26 18.89 -15.01
N THR A 132 -23.42 19.12 -13.70
CA THR A 132 -22.55 18.55 -12.67
C THR A 132 -22.74 17.03 -12.58
N ALA A 133 -23.98 16.56 -12.68
CA ALA A 133 -24.28 15.12 -12.69
C ALA A 133 -23.69 14.41 -13.91
N GLN A 134 -23.77 15.02 -15.09
CA GLN A 134 -23.16 14.50 -16.31
C GLN A 134 -21.63 14.44 -16.18
N ALA A 135 -20.99 15.47 -15.64
CA ALA A 135 -19.55 15.48 -15.39
C ALA A 135 -19.13 14.37 -14.40
N TYR A 136 -19.88 14.21 -13.31
CA TYR A 136 -19.67 13.12 -12.36
C TYR A 136 -19.78 11.76 -13.02
N ASN A 137 -20.87 11.52 -13.74
CA ASN A 137 -21.13 10.24 -14.44
C ASN A 137 -20.04 9.97 -15.48
N HIS A 138 -19.59 10.96 -16.21
CA HIS A 138 -18.54 10.83 -17.21
C HIS A 138 -17.21 10.42 -16.57
N ILE A 139 -16.80 11.05 -15.47
CA ILE A 139 -15.55 10.75 -14.77
C ILE A 139 -15.62 9.35 -14.14
N PHE A 140 -16.64 9.10 -13.33
CA PHE A 140 -16.70 7.88 -12.52
C PHE A 140 -17.10 6.62 -13.29
N SER A 141 -17.65 6.74 -14.51
CA SER A 141 -17.87 5.57 -15.37
C SER A 141 -16.59 4.89 -15.85
N TYR A 142 -15.46 5.59 -15.87
CA TYR A 142 -14.14 5.03 -16.22
C TYR A 142 -13.44 4.35 -15.04
N VAL A 143 -13.77 4.71 -13.80
CA VAL A 143 -13.09 4.21 -12.60
C VAL A 143 -13.14 2.69 -12.47
N PRO A 144 -14.24 1.97 -12.71
CA PRO A 144 -14.25 0.51 -12.64
C PRO A 144 -13.24 -0.15 -13.57
N ARG A 145 -13.13 0.36 -14.79
CA ARG A 145 -12.20 -0.16 -15.81
C ARG A 145 -10.74 0.09 -15.41
N ILE A 146 -10.43 1.27 -14.89
CA ILE A 146 -9.11 1.62 -14.38
C ILE A 146 -8.75 0.74 -13.18
N VAL A 147 -9.69 0.53 -12.24
CA VAL A 147 -9.46 -0.33 -11.07
C VAL A 147 -9.20 -1.77 -11.50
N ILE A 148 -9.97 -2.33 -12.43
CA ILE A 148 -9.73 -3.69 -12.94
C ILE A 148 -8.34 -3.78 -13.59
N GLY A 149 -7.96 -2.80 -14.40
CA GLY A 149 -6.63 -2.71 -15.00
C GLY A 149 -5.53 -2.66 -13.93
N SER A 150 -5.70 -1.80 -12.92
CA SER A 150 -4.76 -1.63 -11.81
C SER A 150 -4.61 -2.91 -10.97
N LEU A 151 -5.72 -3.59 -10.65
CA LEU A 151 -5.69 -4.87 -9.93
C LEU A 151 -4.95 -5.95 -10.71
N THR A 152 -5.24 -6.05 -12.01
CA THR A 152 -4.65 -7.06 -12.89
C THR A 152 -3.16 -6.79 -13.08
N GLY A 153 -2.78 -5.56 -13.40
CA GLY A 153 -1.38 -5.14 -13.55
C GLY A 153 -0.58 -5.39 -12.27
N PHE A 154 -1.11 -4.91 -11.15
CA PHE A 154 -0.47 -5.10 -9.85
C PHE A 154 -0.25 -6.58 -9.50
N LEU A 155 -1.26 -7.43 -9.64
CA LEU A 155 -1.12 -8.86 -9.35
C LEU A 155 -0.08 -9.53 -10.26
N LEU A 156 -0.12 -9.25 -11.56
CA LEU A 156 0.86 -9.80 -12.50
C LEU A 156 2.25 -9.25 -12.24
N GLY A 157 2.39 -7.97 -11.93
CA GLY A 157 3.65 -7.34 -11.56
C GLY A 157 4.28 -7.95 -10.32
N GLU A 158 3.51 -8.07 -9.22
CA GLU A 158 3.96 -8.67 -7.97
C GLU A 158 4.34 -10.15 -8.11
N LEU A 159 3.52 -10.95 -8.81
CA LEU A 159 3.83 -12.36 -9.04
C LEU A 159 5.10 -12.52 -9.88
N SER A 160 5.27 -11.70 -10.93
CA SER A 160 6.45 -11.71 -11.78
C SER A 160 7.68 -11.27 -11.03
N ASN A 161 7.58 -10.18 -10.25
CA ASN A 161 8.67 -9.68 -9.39
C ASN A 161 9.12 -10.76 -8.39
N ALA A 162 8.18 -11.37 -7.67
CA ALA A 162 8.48 -12.42 -6.70
C ALA A 162 9.13 -13.65 -7.36
N TYR A 163 8.61 -14.10 -8.50
CA TYR A 163 9.15 -15.23 -9.25
C TYR A 163 10.58 -14.96 -9.75
N ILE A 164 10.81 -13.81 -10.36
CA ILE A 164 12.14 -13.44 -10.86
C ILE A 164 13.13 -13.24 -9.72
N MET A 165 12.70 -12.63 -8.60
CA MET A 165 13.52 -12.47 -7.39
C MET A 165 14.02 -13.83 -6.88
N GLU A 166 13.14 -14.85 -6.82
CA GLU A 166 13.47 -16.21 -6.41
C GLU A 166 14.48 -16.87 -7.38
N ARG A 167 14.25 -16.76 -8.69
CA ARG A 167 15.16 -17.27 -9.71
C ARG A 167 16.53 -16.60 -9.67
N MET A 168 16.56 -15.30 -9.52
CA MET A 168 17.83 -14.55 -9.40
C MET A 168 18.57 -14.88 -8.10
N LYS A 169 17.85 -15.24 -7.01
CA LYS A 169 18.48 -15.72 -5.77
C LYS A 169 19.24 -17.01 -5.99
N GLU A 170 18.68 -17.96 -6.75
CA GLU A 170 19.36 -19.20 -7.13
C GLU A 170 20.60 -18.90 -7.99
N TRP A 171 20.50 -18.06 -9.02
CA TRP A 171 21.58 -17.70 -9.93
C TRP A 171 22.74 -16.97 -9.23
N THR A 172 22.44 -16.02 -8.38
CA THR A 172 23.48 -15.21 -7.69
C THR A 172 24.04 -15.86 -6.44
N ARG A 173 23.61 -17.09 -6.09
CA ARG A 173 23.99 -17.77 -4.84
C ARG A 173 23.84 -16.86 -3.62
N SER A 174 22.76 -16.11 -3.55
CA SER A 174 22.43 -15.11 -2.51
C SER A 174 23.42 -13.95 -2.38
N LYS A 175 24.35 -13.75 -3.33
CA LYS A 175 25.23 -12.58 -3.43
C LYS A 175 24.52 -11.48 -4.23
N HIS A 176 24.92 -10.22 -4.01
CA HIS A 176 24.42 -9.05 -4.76
C HIS A 176 22.91 -8.85 -4.68
N MET A 177 22.38 -8.63 -3.48
CA MET A 177 20.96 -8.40 -3.21
C MET A 177 20.37 -7.26 -4.08
N TRP A 178 21.11 -6.15 -4.25
CA TRP A 178 20.69 -5.00 -5.06
C TRP A 178 20.38 -5.35 -6.53
N LEU A 179 21.23 -6.23 -7.13
CA LEU A 179 21.02 -6.66 -8.52
C LEU A 179 19.73 -7.46 -8.68
N ARG A 180 19.39 -8.28 -7.69
CA ARG A 180 18.16 -9.06 -7.70
C ARG A 180 16.93 -8.17 -7.56
N THR A 181 16.98 -7.21 -6.63
CA THR A 181 15.88 -6.27 -6.41
C THR A 181 15.62 -5.44 -7.66
N ILE A 182 16.64 -4.81 -8.23
CA ILE A 182 16.47 -4.01 -9.44
C ILE A 182 16.00 -4.88 -10.61
N GLY A 183 16.65 -6.02 -10.87
CA GLY A 183 16.32 -6.88 -11.99
C GLY A 183 14.91 -7.48 -11.92
N SER A 184 14.45 -7.88 -10.73
CA SER A 184 13.09 -8.39 -10.54
C SER A 184 12.04 -7.29 -10.66
N SER A 185 12.33 -6.09 -10.13
CA SER A 185 11.44 -4.93 -10.25
C SER A 185 11.28 -4.47 -11.68
N MET A 186 12.36 -4.44 -12.48
CA MET A 186 12.28 -4.11 -13.91
C MET A 186 11.30 -5.03 -14.65
N VAL A 187 11.37 -6.33 -14.42
CA VAL A 187 10.43 -7.29 -15.02
C VAL A 187 9.02 -7.10 -14.47
N GLY A 188 8.88 -6.93 -13.14
CA GLY A 188 7.61 -6.68 -12.48
C GLY A 188 6.90 -5.46 -13.05
N TYR A 189 7.61 -4.36 -13.31
CA TYR A 189 7.02 -3.14 -13.88
C TYR A 189 6.50 -3.31 -15.31
N VAL A 190 7.11 -4.18 -16.12
CA VAL A 190 6.56 -4.52 -17.44
C VAL A 190 5.22 -5.24 -17.29
N PHE A 191 5.17 -6.26 -16.43
CA PHE A 191 3.96 -7.05 -16.19
C PHE A 191 2.87 -6.27 -15.43
N ASP A 192 3.21 -5.20 -14.77
CA ASP A 192 2.26 -4.27 -14.16
C ASP A 192 1.75 -3.24 -15.18
N SER A 193 2.65 -2.55 -15.89
CA SER A 193 2.28 -1.40 -16.75
C SER A 193 1.56 -1.82 -18.02
N VAL A 194 1.99 -2.89 -18.70
CA VAL A 194 1.39 -3.30 -19.97
C VAL A 194 -0.07 -3.74 -19.81
N PRO A 195 -0.43 -4.68 -18.92
CA PRO A 195 -1.82 -5.06 -18.72
C PRO A 195 -2.69 -3.91 -18.21
N PHE A 196 -2.14 -3.07 -17.32
CA PHE A 196 -2.85 -1.89 -16.82
C PHE A 196 -3.28 -0.97 -17.96
N VAL A 197 -2.33 -0.51 -18.79
CA VAL A 197 -2.61 0.44 -19.86
C VAL A 197 -3.55 -0.18 -20.88
N LEU A 198 -3.37 -1.47 -21.24
CA LEU A 198 -4.27 -2.16 -22.15
C LEU A 198 -5.69 -2.21 -21.62
N ILE A 199 -5.89 -2.64 -20.38
CA ILE A 199 -7.23 -2.77 -19.81
C ILE A 199 -7.86 -1.40 -19.60
N ALA A 200 -7.12 -0.42 -19.07
CA ALA A 200 -7.64 0.89 -18.74
C ALA A 200 -7.96 1.75 -19.97
N PHE A 201 -7.11 1.73 -21.01
CA PHE A 201 -7.15 2.74 -22.07
C PHE A 201 -7.36 2.19 -23.47
N TYR A 202 -7.37 0.87 -23.70
CA TYR A 202 -7.62 0.29 -25.03
C TYR A 202 -8.97 0.75 -25.59
N GLY A 203 -8.97 1.33 -26.80
CA GLY A 203 -10.15 1.90 -27.46
C GLY A 203 -10.58 3.28 -26.96
N THR A 204 -9.86 3.87 -26.00
CA THR A 204 -10.10 5.26 -25.52
C THR A 204 -9.09 6.25 -26.13
N VAL A 205 -7.88 5.77 -26.41
CA VAL A 205 -6.78 6.53 -27.01
C VAL A 205 -6.30 5.85 -28.30
N SER A 206 -5.51 6.56 -29.10
CA SER A 206 -4.88 5.98 -30.28
C SER A 206 -3.88 4.87 -29.93
N THR A 207 -3.60 3.96 -30.87
CA THR A 207 -2.64 2.87 -30.62
C THR A 207 -1.22 3.42 -30.37
N GLU A 208 -0.87 4.52 -31.01
CA GLU A 208 0.43 5.18 -30.84
C GLU A 208 0.56 5.78 -29.43
N ASP A 209 -0.48 6.48 -28.96
CA ASP A 209 -0.53 7.04 -27.61
C ASP A 209 -0.50 5.93 -26.55
N LEU A 210 -1.18 4.81 -26.81
CA LEU A 210 -1.22 3.67 -25.92
C LEU A 210 0.17 3.05 -25.73
N LEU A 211 0.95 2.88 -26.81
CA LEU A 211 2.32 2.41 -26.75
C LEU A 211 3.23 3.42 -26.00
N MET A 212 3.04 4.72 -26.26
CA MET A 212 3.77 5.77 -25.56
C MET A 212 3.46 5.76 -24.05
N MET A 213 2.19 5.59 -23.68
CA MET A 213 1.77 5.48 -22.27
C MET A 213 2.41 4.28 -21.58
N MET A 214 2.47 3.11 -22.22
CA MET A 214 3.14 1.92 -21.66
C MET A 214 4.61 2.18 -21.41
N LEU A 215 5.31 2.76 -22.38
CA LEU A 215 6.74 3.06 -22.28
C LEU A 215 7.02 4.10 -21.21
N LEU A 216 6.21 5.16 -21.17
CA LEU A 216 6.40 6.25 -20.20
C LEU A 216 6.10 5.80 -18.77
N GLN A 217 5.04 5.02 -18.57
CA GLN A 217 4.76 4.43 -17.25
C GLN A 217 5.88 3.51 -16.78
N TYR A 218 6.43 2.69 -17.67
CA TYR A 218 7.57 1.84 -17.34
C TYR A 218 8.79 2.67 -16.92
N VAL A 219 9.15 3.70 -17.70
CA VAL A 219 10.30 4.56 -17.41
C VAL A 219 10.12 5.35 -16.11
N LEU A 220 8.90 5.83 -15.82
CA LEU A 220 8.63 6.60 -14.60
C LEU A 220 8.59 5.73 -13.32
N LYS A 221 8.43 4.41 -13.47
CA LYS A 221 8.49 3.46 -12.36
C LYS A 221 9.90 2.93 -12.08
N LEU A 222 10.84 3.06 -13.04
CA LEU A 222 12.25 2.69 -12.89
C LEU A 222 13.01 3.69 -12.01
#